data_c2a383278c6ee2c7d9578b513aa612af
#
_entry.id   c2a383278c6ee2c7d9578b513aa612af
#
_cell.length_a   1.000
_cell.length_b   1.000
_cell.length_c   1.000
_cell.angle_alpha   90.00
_cell.angle_beta   90.00
_cell.angle_gamma   90.00
#
_symmetry.space_group_name_H-M   'P 1'
#
loop_
_entity.id
_entity.type
_entity.pdbx_description
1 polymer ?
#
loop_
_entity_poly.entity_id
_entity_poly.type
_entity_poly.pdbx_seq_one_letter_code
_entity_poly.pdbx_strand_id
1 'polypeptide(L)'
;MSERPLVWLLSAYRSESHASWVNWLSNQQDCPVRLRIFELPGRYFRWRIRGNPLSWMADFRDALQKERPQHILATSMVDIATIKGLHPELADIPVTLYFHENQFAYPVGDRQHSSIDPQMVQLYGALSSERCLFNSRFNLESMLEGVTELLRKLPDAIPDHVVDELRAKSSVLPVAVETVNTDTIPAQTDTTPMILWNHRWEYDKRPDRFEAVLDTLADRGVNFQLALLGPRPEKVPGELSAIREKHAARIIADGMVPRAEYETLLKRARVVISTADHEFQGLSMIEAVSAGATPVVPDALCYREQYPDRFRYQPGNIDDATDRVCDALQENSAVDISRWTASHTGELWRNLMMYFSLPVGAIEDTNGTAAWDFYTG
;
A
#
# COMPACT_ATOMS: atom_id res chain seq x y z
N MET A 1 27.44 26.48 1.23
CA MET A 1 26.75 25.19 1.21
C MET A 1 25.81 25.25 0.01
N SER A 2 25.91 24.33 -0.97
CA SER A 2 24.96 24.31 -2.10
C SER A 2 23.55 24.02 -1.53
N GLU A 3 22.57 24.72 -2.07
CA GLU A 3 21.18 24.53 -1.67
C GLU A 3 20.73 23.11 -2.05
N ARG A 4 20.04 22.37 -1.14
CA ARG A 4 19.57 21.01 -1.43
C ARG A 4 18.63 21.03 -2.64
N PRO A 5 18.74 20.04 -3.56
CA PRO A 5 17.89 19.95 -4.75
C PRO A 5 16.39 19.95 -4.41
N LEU A 6 15.60 20.62 -5.23
CA LEU A 6 14.15 20.63 -5.09
C LEU A 6 13.52 19.43 -5.79
N VAL A 7 12.77 18.63 -5.07
CA VAL A 7 11.95 17.53 -5.59
C VAL A 7 10.47 17.86 -5.38
N TRP A 8 9.67 17.77 -6.43
CA TRP A 8 8.23 17.83 -6.30
C TRP A 8 7.68 16.45 -5.97
N LEU A 9 6.91 16.37 -4.86
CA LEU A 9 6.16 15.18 -4.49
C LEU A 9 4.69 15.40 -4.83
N LEU A 10 4.17 14.61 -5.78
CA LEU A 10 2.80 14.73 -6.28
C LEU A 10 1.94 13.56 -5.80
N SER A 11 0.89 13.83 -5.03
CA SER A 11 -0.06 12.84 -4.54
C SER A 11 -1.49 13.22 -4.94
N ALA A 12 -2.02 12.62 -6.02
CA ALA A 12 -3.31 12.99 -6.58
C ALA A 12 -4.51 12.48 -5.78
N TYR A 13 -4.31 11.59 -4.82
CA TYR A 13 -5.38 11.00 -4.01
C TYR A 13 -4.89 10.70 -2.60
N ARG A 14 -5.12 11.63 -1.67
CA ARG A 14 -4.69 11.53 -0.27
C ARG A 14 -5.62 10.60 0.52
N SER A 15 -5.46 9.28 0.35
CA SER A 15 -5.98 8.28 1.29
C SER A 15 -5.12 8.25 2.56
N GLU A 16 -5.56 7.55 3.60
CA GLU A 16 -4.78 7.43 4.86
C GLU A 16 -3.38 6.86 4.62
N SER A 17 -3.25 5.81 3.80
CA SER A 17 -1.96 5.20 3.48
C SER A 17 -1.04 6.13 2.70
N HIS A 18 -1.57 6.87 1.71
CA HIS A 18 -0.81 7.88 0.97
C HIS A 18 -0.38 9.02 1.87
N ALA A 19 -1.28 9.50 2.74
CA ALA A 19 -0.98 10.56 3.70
C ALA A 19 0.13 10.14 4.68
N SER A 20 0.07 8.92 5.21
CA SER A 20 1.10 8.37 6.09
C SER A 20 2.45 8.30 5.40
N TRP A 21 2.50 7.84 4.16
CA TRP A 21 3.72 7.79 3.36
C TRP A 21 4.31 9.18 3.09
N VAL A 22 3.49 10.16 2.65
CA VAL A 22 3.94 11.54 2.43
C VAL A 22 4.46 12.16 3.73
N ASN A 23 3.73 12.00 4.83
CA ASN A 23 4.14 12.50 6.13
C ASN A 23 5.46 11.84 6.60
N TRP A 24 5.60 10.52 6.42
CA TRP A 24 6.81 9.80 6.77
C TRP A 24 8.02 10.34 6.00
N LEU A 25 7.92 10.49 4.67
CA LEU A 25 8.98 11.06 3.82
C LEU A 25 9.35 12.49 4.23
N SER A 26 8.34 13.31 4.55
CA SER A 26 8.54 14.72 4.89
C SER A 26 9.22 14.93 6.24
N ASN A 27 9.06 13.97 7.15
CA ASN A 27 9.60 14.04 8.50
C ASN A 27 10.98 13.39 8.64
N GLN A 28 11.58 12.90 7.54
CA GLN A 28 12.91 12.31 7.59
C GLN A 28 13.95 13.37 7.94
N GLN A 29 14.67 13.14 9.06
CA GLN A 29 15.80 13.97 9.43
C GLN A 29 16.93 13.80 8.40
N ASP A 30 17.65 14.87 8.13
CA ASP A 30 18.77 14.87 7.18
C ASP A 30 18.42 14.43 5.74
N CYS A 31 17.17 14.67 5.31
CA CYS A 31 16.76 14.40 3.93
C CYS A 31 17.67 15.18 2.96
N PRO A 32 18.34 14.52 1.99
CA PRO A 32 19.30 15.17 1.10
C PRO A 32 18.66 16.11 0.08
N VAL A 33 17.33 16.10 -0.02
CA VAL A 33 16.53 16.93 -0.93
C VAL A 33 15.55 17.81 -0.17
N ARG A 34 15.06 18.88 -0.82
CA ARG A 34 13.90 19.65 -0.36
C ARG A 34 12.64 19.15 -1.05
N LEU A 35 11.63 18.77 -0.29
CA LEU A 35 10.34 18.33 -0.85
C LEU A 35 9.37 19.52 -0.95
N ARG A 36 8.81 19.73 -2.14
CA ARG A 36 7.62 20.55 -2.33
C ARG A 36 6.44 19.62 -2.65
N ILE A 37 5.47 19.61 -1.75
CA ILE A 37 4.38 18.64 -1.77
C ILE A 37 3.15 19.27 -2.43
N PHE A 38 2.54 18.53 -3.35
CA PHE A 38 1.25 18.82 -3.95
C PHE A 38 0.33 17.63 -3.72
N GLU A 39 -0.70 17.83 -2.91
CA GLU A 39 -1.68 16.79 -2.57
C GLU A 39 -3.10 17.21 -2.93
N LEU A 40 -3.90 16.26 -3.38
CA LEU A 40 -5.33 16.44 -3.57
C LEU A 40 -6.12 15.54 -2.62
N PRO A 41 -7.27 16.02 -2.08
CA PRO A 41 -8.10 15.21 -1.18
C PRO A 41 -8.50 13.87 -1.78
N GLY A 42 -8.55 12.81 -0.94
CA GLY A 42 -8.94 11.45 -1.30
C GLY A 42 -10.45 11.29 -1.50
N ARG A 43 -10.98 11.97 -2.52
CA ARG A 43 -12.40 11.93 -2.90
C ARG A 43 -12.56 12.05 -4.41
N TYR A 44 -13.70 11.60 -4.94
CA TYR A 44 -14.02 11.68 -6.38
C TYR A 44 -12.96 10.98 -7.25
N PHE A 45 -12.65 9.72 -6.97
CA PHE A 45 -11.60 8.94 -7.62
C PHE A 45 -11.53 9.12 -9.14
N ARG A 46 -12.66 8.96 -9.86
CA ARG A 46 -12.74 9.11 -11.32
C ARG A 46 -12.31 10.49 -11.82
N TRP A 47 -12.68 11.54 -11.08
CA TRP A 47 -12.22 12.88 -11.38
C TRP A 47 -10.73 13.04 -11.06
N ARG A 48 -10.28 12.54 -9.90
CA ARG A 48 -8.91 12.72 -9.45
C ARG A 48 -7.91 12.14 -10.43
N ILE A 49 -8.16 10.94 -10.97
CA ILE A 49 -7.21 10.27 -11.87
C ILE A 49 -7.05 11.01 -13.22
N ARG A 50 -8.06 11.73 -13.71
CA ARG A 50 -7.99 12.48 -14.98
C ARG A 50 -7.95 13.99 -14.78
N GLY A 51 -8.47 14.50 -13.69
CA GLY A 51 -8.61 15.93 -13.42
C GLY A 51 -7.47 16.55 -12.61
N ASN A 52 -6.51 15.73 -12.11
CA ASN A 52 -5.42 16.27 -11.32
C ASN A 52 -4.55 17.31 -12.08
N PRO A 53 -4.26 17.19 -13.39
CA PRO A 53 -3.52 18.21 -14.11
C PRO A 53 -4.22 19.58 -14.10
N LEU A 54 -5.56 19.59 -14.25
CA LEU A 54 -6.35 20.81 -14.17
C LEU A 54 -6.40 21.36 -12.74
N SER A 55 -6.52 20.47 -11.74
CA SER A 55 -6.58 20.89 -10.33
C SER A 55 -5.32 21.61 -9.87
N TRP A 56 -4.14 21.23 -10.39
CA TRP A 56 -2.86 21.82 -10.03
C TRP A 56 -2.34 22.89 -11.00
N MET A 57 -3.08 23.20 -12.06
CA MET A 57 -2.59 24.08 -13.13
C MET A 57 -2.10 25.44 -12.63
N ALA A 58 -2.84 26.10 -11.75
CA ALA A 58 -2.43 27.38 -11.17
C ALA A 58 -1.24 27.21 -10.20
N ASP A 59 -1.31 26.22 -9.32
CA ASP A 59 -0.26 25.97 -8.32
C ASP A 59 1.09 25.67 -8.98
N PHE A 60 1.09 24.90 -10.08
CA PHE A 60 2.32 24.59 -10.82
C PHE A 60 2.90 25.80 -11.53
N ARG A 61 2.06 26.64 -12.15
CA ARG A 61 2.51 27.89 -12.76
C ARG A 61 3.17 28.81 -11.74
N ASP A 62 2.53 28.99 -10.59
CA ASP A 62 3.05 29.80 -9.49
C ASP A 62 4.35 29.21 -8.90
N ALA A 63 4.44 27.89 -8.87
CA ALA A 63 5.62 27.19 -8.38
C ALA A 63 6.80 27.36 -9.34
N LEU A 64 6.58 27.19 -10.63
CA LEU A 64 7.61 27.29 -11.68
C LEU A 64 8.16 28.71 -11.83
N GLN A 65 7.36 29.73 -11.56
CA GLN A 65 7.86 31.13 -11.50
C GLN A 65 8.90 31.35 -10.38
N LYS A 66 8.88 30.52 -9.33
CA LYS A 66 9.79 30.66 -8.18
C LYS A 66 11.03 29.80 -8.34
N GLU A 67 10.83 28.52 -8.63
CA GLU A 67 11.89 27.55 -8.73
C GLU A 67 11.41 26.30 -9.48
N ARG A 68 12.24 25.79 -10.40
CA ARG A 68 12.00 24.56 -11.16
C ARG A 68 12.50 23.35 -10.35
N PRO A 69 11.74 22.24 -10.28
CA PRO A 69 12.23 21.03 -9.61
C PRO A 69 13.34 20.37 -10.43
N GLN A 70 14.21 19.62 -9.73
CA GLN A 70 15.24 18.79 -10.37
C GLN A 70 14.76 17.34 -10.56
N HIS A 71 13.72 16.94 -9.82
CA HIS A 71 13.08 15.63 -9.95
C HIS A 71 11.62 15.71 -9.54
N ILE A 72 10.80 14.79 -10.05
CA ILE A 72 9.40 14.62 -9.64
C ILE A 72 9.23 13.18 -9.11
N LEU A 73 8.76 13.06 -7.87
CA LEU A 73 8.24 11.81 -7.30
C LEU A 73 6.72 11.89 -7.30
N ALA A 74 6.05 11.06 -8.10
CA ALA A 74 4.60 11.11 -8.25
C ALA A 74 3.96 9.77 -7.90
N THR A 75 2.77 9.77 -7.27
CA THR A 75 1.98 8.55 -7.10
C THR A 75 1.35 8.12 -8.43
N SER A 76 1.07 6.85 -8.60
CA SER A 76 0.53 6.25 -9.84
C SER A 76 -0.83 6.80 -10.30
N MET A 77 -1.52 7.55 -9.41
CA MET A 77 -2.75 8.26 -9.72
C MET A 77 -2.54 9.60 -10.46
N VAL A 78 -1.30 10.07 -10.54
CA VAL A 78 -0.96 11.35 -11.21
C VAL A 78 -0.89 11.14 -12.71
N ASP A 79 -1.65 11.91 -13.47
CA ASP A 79 -1.60 11.93 -14.94
C ASP A 79 -0.36 12.73 -15.39
N ILE A 80 0.82 12.15 -15.16
CA ILE A 80 2.10 12.82 -15.39
C ILE A 80 2.35 13.13 -16.86
N ALA A 81 1.87 12.29 -17.77
CA ALA A 81 1.98 12.52 -19.21
C ALA A 81 1.23 13.80 -19.63
N THR A 82 0.01 14.00 -19.13
CA THR A 82 -0.75 15.22 -19.35
C THR A 82 -0.12 16.43 -18.66
N ILE A 83 0.41 16.28 -17.45
CA ILE A 83 1.11 17.36 -16.73
C ILE A 83 2.31 17.85 -17.52
N LYS A 84 3.17 16.95 -18.02
CA LYS A 84 4.31 17.33 -18.87
C LYS A 84 3.88 18.03 -20.17
N GLY A 85 2.76 17.60 -20.77
CA GLY A 85 2.19 18.24 -21.95
C GLY A 85 1.63 19.65 -21.70
N LEU A 86 1.04 19.90 -20.52
CA LEU A 86 0.48 21.22 -20.14
C LEU A 86 1.53 22.19 -19.57
N HIS A 87 2.66 21.68 -19.12
CA HIS A 87 3.77 22.44 -18.54
C HIS A 87 5.09 22.05 -19.23
N PRO A 88 5.40 22.65 -20.40
CA PRO A 88 6.62 22.32 -21.17
C PRO A 88 7.92 22.47 -20.36
N GLU A 89 7.90 23.31 -19.32
CA GLU A 89 9.03 23.50 -18.40
C GLU A 89 9.35 22.23 -17.58
N LEU A 90 8.41 21.27 -17.51
CA LEU A 90 8.60 20.00 -16.83
C LEU A 90 8.94 18.84 -17.80
N ALA A 91 9.02 19.08 -19.10
CA ALA A 91 9.15 18.02 -20.11
C ALA A 91 10.43 17.17 -19.93
N ASP A 92 11.54 17.81 -19.60
CA ASP A 92 12.87 17.18 -19.39
C ASP A 92 13.17 16.85 -17.91
N ILE A 93 12.25 17.14 -16.99
CA ILE A 93 12.42 16.76 -15.59
C ILE A 93 12.22 15.25 -15.44
N PRO A 94 13.21 14.54 -14.85
CA PRO A 94 13.09 13.11 -14.56
C PRO A 94 11.97 12.85 -13.56
N VAL A 95 11.23 11.77 -13.81
CA VAL A 95 10.07 11.36 -12.99
C VAL A 95 10.28 9.95 -12.46
N THR A 96 10.08 9.77 -11.16
CA THR A 96 9.86 8.47 -10.53
C THR A 96 8.39 8.33 -10.20
N LEU A 97 7.72 7.34 -10.80
CA LEU A 97 6.31 7.05 -10.56
C LEU A 97 6.20 5.93 -9.51
N TYR A 98 5.52 6.22 -8.39
CA TYR A 98 5.37 5.29 -7.28
C TYR A 98 3.97 4.67 -7.24
N PHE A 99 3.92 3.34 -7.30
CA PHE A 99 2.70 2.56 -7.29
C PHE A 99 2.39 2.05 -5.88
N HIS A 100 1.52 2.74 -5.15
CA HIS A 100 0.86 2.19 -3.97
C HIS A 100 -0.14 1.10 -4.37
N GLU A 101 -0.72 1.25 -5.55
CA GLU A 101 -1.74 0.40 -6.16
C GLU A 101 -1.64 0.49 -7.68
N ASN A 102 -2.13 -0.53 -8.39
CA ASN A 102 -2.32 -0.47 -9.83
C ASN A 102 -3.78 -0.73 -10.21
N GLN A 103 -4.23 -0.10 -11.28
CA GLN A 103 -5.63 -0.17 -11.74
C GLN A 103 -5.89 -1.38 -12.67
N PHE A 104 -4.87 -2.19 -12.92
CA PHE A 104 -5.00 -3.41 -13.71
C PHE A 104 -5.44 -4.59 -12.85
N ALA A 105 -5.01 -4.65 -11.59
CA ALA A 105 -5.39 -5.68 -10.64
C ALA A 105 -6.49 -5.23 -9.66
N TYR A 106 -6.95 -3.96 -9.76
CA TYR A 106 -7.99 -3.47 -8.84
C TYR A 106 -9.34 -4.11 -9.16
N PRO A 107 -10.04 -4.73 -8.20
CA PRO A 107 -11.31 -5.40 -8.47
C PRO A 107 -12.36 -4.40 -8.93
N VAL A 108 -13.07 -4.76 -10.00
CA VAL A 108 -14.18 -3.95 -10.51
C VAL A 108 -15.39 -4.22 -9.62
N GLY A 109 -15.84 -3.21 -8.88
CA GLY A 109 -17.07 -3.30 -8.10
C GLY A 109 -18.31 -3.32 -8.99
N ASP A 110 -19.37 -4.00 -8.58
CA ASP A 110 -20.63 -4.18 -9.34
C ASP A 110 -21.30 -2.88 -9.82
N ARG A 111 -20.94 -1.75 -9.23
CA ARG A 111 -21.47 -0.40 -9.56
C ARG A 111 -20.50 0.45 -10.37
N GLN A 112 -19.34 -0.07 -10.76
CA GLN A 112 -18.38 0.69 -11.57
C GLN A 112 -18.65 0.48 -13.04
N HIS A 113 -18.88 1.57 -13.78
CA HIS A 113 -18.82 1.51 -15.23
C HIS A 113 -17.40 1.14 -15.66
N SER A 114 -17.26 0.14 -16.52
CA SER A 114 -15.98 -0.27 -17.08
C SER A 114 -15.38 0.88 -17.89
N SER A 115 -14.30 1.46 -17.42
CA SER A 115 -13.51 2.44 -18.16
C SER A 115 -12.05 2.04 -18.07
N ILE A 116 -11.36 2.07 -19.20
CA ILE A 116 -9.93 1.83 -19.28
C ILE A 116 -9.11 3.09 -18.92
N ASP A 117 -9.76 4.25 -18.70
CA ASP A 117 -9.07 5.51 -18.40
C ASP A 117 -8.07 5.42 -17.26
N PRO A 118 -8.39 4.80 -16.09
CA PRO A 118 -7.44 4.68 -15.02
C PRO A 118 -6.20 3.85 -15.41
N GLN A 119 -6.40 2.77 -16.16
CA GLN A 119 -5.32 1.92 -16.68
C GLN A 119 -4.46 2.69 -17.68
N MET A 120 -5.08 3.46 -18.59
CA MET A 120 -4.34 4.26 -19.58
C MET A 120 -3.54 5.39 -18.93
N VAL A 121 -4.07 6.05 -17.89
CA VAL A 121 -3.32 7.06 -17.13
C VAL A 121 -2.06 6.45 -16.51
N GLN A 122 -2.19 5.28 -15.88
CA GLN A 122 -1.05 4.59 -15.28
C GLN A 122 -0.05 4.09 -16.34
N LEU A 123 -0.53 3.55 -17.44
CA LEU A 123 0.32 3.08 -18.54
C LEU A 123 1.13 4.24 -19.16
N TYR A 124 0.46 5.33 -19.55
CA TYR A 124 1.14 6.48 -20.12
C TYR A 124 2.02 7.21 -19.08
N GLY A 125 1.58 7.25 -17.83
CA GLY A 125 2.39 7.73 -16.72
C GLY A 125 3.67 6.94 -16.56
N ALA A 126 3.57 5.61 -16.57
CA ALA A 126 4.73 4.72 -16.48
C ALA A 126 5.67 4.87 -17.68
N LEU A 127 5.13 4.91 -18.92
CA LEU A 127 5.94 5.09 -20.12
C LEU A 127 6.68 6.43 -20.15
N SER A 128 6.04 7.51 -19.68
CA SER A 128 6.64 8.87 -19.64
C SER A 128 7.55 9.11 -18.43
N SER A 129 7.67 8.14 -17.52
CA SER A 129 8.54 8.22 -16.36
C SER A 129 9.88 7.53 -16.63
N GLU A 130 10.91 8.01 -15.97
CA GLU A 130 12.25 7.41 -16.02
C GLU A 130 12.31 6.11 -15.23
N ARG A 131 11.61 6.06 -14.08
CA ARG A 131 11.54 4.91 -13.18
C ARG A 131 10.12 4.68 -12.68
N CYS A 132 9.80 3.40 -12.45
CA CYS A 132 8.58 2.97 -11.80
C CYS A 132 8.94 2.19 -10.53
N LEU A 133 8.38 2.59 -9.39
CA LEU A 133 8.58 1.91 -8.12
C LEU A 133 7.27 1.34 -7.61
N PHE A 134 7.31 0.11 -7.13
CA PHE A 134 6.15 -0.62 -6.64
C PHE A 134 6.33 -0.99 -5.17
N ASN A 135 5.27 -0.95 -4.38
CA ASN A 135 5.34 -1.30 -2.97
C ASN A 135 5.47 -2.81 -2.70
N SER A 136 5.29 -3.66 -3.72
CA SER A 136 5.48 -5.10 -3.63
C SER A 136 5.75 -5.71 -5.01
N ARG A 137 6.31 -6.92 -5.03
CA ARG A 137 6.48 -7.69 -6.27
C ARG A 137 5.13 -8.04 -6.88
N PHE A 138 4.16 -8.40 -6.04
CA PHE A 138 2.80 -8.67 -6.50
C PHE A 138 2.21 -7.46 -7.25
N ASN A 139 2.39 -6.24 -6.74
CA ASN A 139 1.91 -5.03 -7.40
C ASN A 139 2.59 -4.83 -8.77
N LEU A 140 3.90 -5.03 -8.86
CA LEU A 140 4.66 -4.96 -10.11
C LEU A 140 4.18 -6.00 -11.13
N GLU A 141 4.19 -7.27 -10.76
CA GLU A 141 3.87 -8.35 -11.71
C GLU A 141 2.41 -8.27 -12.17
N SER A 142 1.47 -7.99 -11.26
CA SER A 142 0.05 -7.84 -11.62
C SER A 142 -0.20 -6.65 -12.55
N MET A 143 0.57 -5.57 -12.44
CA MET A 143 0.51 -4.47 -13.40
C MET A 143 1.00 -4.92 -14.79
N LEU A 144 2.17 -5.55 -14.87
CA LEU A 144 2.74 -5.98 -16.16
C LEU A 144 1.87 -7.03 -16.85
N GLU A 145 1.30 -7.98 -16.09
CA GLU A 145 0.31 -8.94 -16.60
C GLU A 145 -0.93 -8.21 -17.13
N GLY A 146 -1.48 -7.28 -16.36
CA GLY A 146 -2.66 -6.51 -16.75
C GLY A 146 -2.42 -5.61 -17.97
N VAL A 147 -1.22 -4.99 -18.09
CA VAL A 147 -0.82 -4.26 -19.30
C VAL A 147 -0.79 -5.21 -20.50
N THR A 148 -0.16 -6.37 -20.35
CA THR A 148 -0.12 -7.39 -21.41
C THR A 148 -1.53 -7.77 -21.88
N GLU A 149 -2.44 -8.02 -20.96
CA GLU A 149 -3.84 -8.34 -21.28
C GLU A 149 -4.59 -7.20 -21.96
N LEU A 150 -4.38 -5.96 -21.50
CA LEU A 150 -4.98 -4.77 -22.10
C LEU A 150 -4.51 -4.61 -23.54
N LEU A 151 -3.19 -4.64 -23.79
CA LEU A 151 -2.61 -4.45 -25.12
C LEU A 151 -3.10 -5.49 -26.12
N ARG A 152 -3.30 -6.73 -25.70
CA ARG A 152 -3.86 -7.81 -26.56
C ARG A 152 -5.32 -7.57 -26.97
N LYS A 153 -6.07 -6.75 -26.22
CA LYS A 153 -7.48 -6.45 -26.48
C LYS A 153 -7.66 -5.21 -27.36
N LEU A 154 -6.62 -4.41 -27.55
CA LEU A 154 -6.69 -3.19 -28.36
C LEU A 154 -6.74 -3.55 -29.85
N PRO A 155 -7.50 -2.75 -30.68
CA PRO A 155 -7.75 -3.10 -32.08
C PRO A 155 -6.58 -2.81 -33.02
N ASP A 156 -5.61 -2.00 -32.59
CA ASP A 156 -4.46 -1.59 -33.39
C ASP A 156 -3.18 -2.31 -33.02
N ALA A 157 -2.20 -2.29 -33.94
CA ALA A 157 -0.86 -2.80 -33.69
C ALA A 157 -0.17 -1.97 -32.61
N ILE A 158 0.32 -2.66 -31.57
CA ILE A 158 1.06 -2.08 -30.45
C ILE A 158 2.50 -2.62 -30.53
N PRO A 159 3.53 -1.80 -30.22
CA PRO A 159 4.90 -2.30 -30.18
C PRO A 159 5.08 -3.43 -29.17
N ASP A 160 5.71 -4.52 -29.55
CA ASP A 160 5.87 -5.72 -28.72
C ASP A 160 6.73 -5.48 -27.46
N HIS A 161 7.60 -4.46 -27.48
CA HIS A 161 8.56 -4.18 -26.40
C HIS A 161 8.03 -3.35 -25.24
N VAL A 162 6.76 -2.92 -25.24
CA VAL A 162 6.20 -2.03 -24.21
C VAL A 162 6.33 -2.62 -22.80
N VAL A 163 6.01 -3.90 -22.63
CA VAL A 163 6.08 -4.56 -21.31
C VAL A 163 7.53 -4.74 -20.85
N ASP A 164 8.42 -5.08 -21.77
CA ASP A 164 9.86 -5.23 -21.46
C ASP A 164 10.49 -3.89 -21.07
N GLU A 165 10.13 -2.80 -21.75
CA GLU A 165 10.54 -1.45 -21.38
C GLU A 165 10.06 -1.07 -19.98
N LEU A 166 8.79 -1.33 -19.65
CA LEU A 166 8.25 -1.08 -18.32
C LEU A 166 8.97 -1.91 -17.27
N ARG A 167 9.21 -3.20 -17.52
CA ARG A 167 9.94 -4.07 -16.62
C ARG A 167 11.36 -3.58 -16.35
N ALA A 168 12.08 -3.17 -17.39
CA ALA A 168 13.47 -2.74 -17.29
C ALA A 168 13.67 -1.50 -16.40
N LYS A 169 12.65 -0.63 -16.28
CA LYS A 169 12.71 0.57 -15.44
C LYS A 169 11.92 0.46 -14.13
N SER A 170 11.46 -0.75 -13.80
CA SER A 170 10.66 -1.01 -12.60
C SER A 170 11.49 -1.70 -11.51
N SER A 171 11.28 -1.27 -10.26
CA SER A 171 11.86 -1.87 -9.06
C SER A 171 10.84 -1.94 -7.95
N VAL A 172 11.12 -2.71 -6.89
CA VAL A 172 10.28 -2.79 -5.71
C VAL A 172 10.89 -1.97 -4.58
N LEU A 173 10.09 -1.09 -4.01
CA LEU A 173 10.43 -0.31 -2.83
C LEU A 173 9.19 -0.19 -1.93
N PRO A 174 9.07 -0.99 -0.86
CA PRO A 174 7.89 -0.97 0.01
C PRO A 174 7.73 0.37 0.73
N VAL A 175 6.48 0.72 1.05
CA VAL A 175 6.19 1.79 2.01
C VAL A 175 6.80 1.41 3.35
N ALA A 176 7.52 2.34 3.97
CA ALA A 176 8.10 2.13 5.29
C ALA A 176 6.99 2.05 6.36
N VAL A 177 6.96 0.97 7.10
CA VAL A 177 6.02 0.75 8.21
C VAL A 177 6.76 0.93 9.52
N GLU A 178 6.36 1.92 10.32
CA GLU A 178 6.91 2.12 11.67
C GLU A 178 6.49 0.95 12.57
N THR A 179 7.46 0.40 13.30
CA THR A 179 7.19 -0.68 14.27
C THR A 179 6.64 -0.10 15.56
N VAL A 180 5.76 -0.85 16.19
CA VAL A 180 5.27 -0.53 17.53
C VAL A 180 6.32 -0.93 18.57
N ASN A 181 6.68 0.00 19.47
CA ASN A 181 7.61 -0.34 20.57
C ASN A 181 6.98 -1.39 21.49
N THR A 182 7.59 -2.59 21.56
CA THR A 182 7.10 -3.73 22.34
C THR A 182 7.70 -3.81 23.74
N ASP A 183 8.65 -2.93 24.13
CA ASP A 183 9.33 -2.97 25.43
C ASP A 183 8.38 -2.79 26.63
N THR A 184 7.20 -2.21 26.39
CA THR A 184 6.15 -2.02 27.38
C THR A 184 4.90 -2.79 26.99
N ILE A 185 4.86 -4.09 27.24
CA ILE A 185 3.62 -4.88 27.14
C ILE A 185 2.85 -4.66 28.46
N PRO A 186 1.62 -4.13 28.44
CA PRO A 186 0.81 -4.03 29.65
C PRO A 186 0.62 -5.43 30.24
N ALA A 187 0.76 -5.57 31.57
CA ALA A 187 0.46 -6.83 32.23
C ALA A 187 -0.99 -7.24 31.89
N GLN A 188 -1.14 -8.35 31.16
CA GLN A 188 -2.45 -8.86 30.79
C GLN A 188 -3.08 -9.54 32.01
N THR A 189 -4.18 -9.01 32.48
CA THR A 189 -5.03 -9.66 33.49
C THR A 189 -5.97 -10.70 32.86
N ASP A 190 -6.27 -10.56 31.57
CA ASP A 190 -7.13 -11.48 30.80
C ASP A 190 -6.25 -12.30 29.85
N THR A 191 -6.29 -13.62 29.99
CA THR A 191 -5.52 -14.60 29.22
C THR A 191 -6.25 -15.05 27.95
N THR A 192 -7.48 -14.58 27.71
CA THR A 192 -8.26 -14.94 26.52
C THR A 192 -7.57 -14.35 25.26
N PRO A 193 -7.17 -15.19 24.29
CA PRO A 193 -6.47 -14.71 23.11
C PRO A 193 -7.37 -13.82 22.24
N MET A 194 -6.79 -12.78 21.67
CA MET A 194 -7.51 -11.81 20.86
C MET A 194 -7.22 -11.97 19.36
N ILE A 195 -8.28 -12.00 18.57
CA ILE A 195 -8.25 -11.90 17.10
C ILE A 195 -8.43 -10.43 16.72
N LEU A 196 -7.55 -9.93 15.88
CA LEU A 196 -7.57 -8.58 15.37
C LEU A 196 -8.01 -8.54 13.91
N TRP A 197 -8.97 -7.67 13.61
CA TRP A 197 -9.31 -7.20 12.28
C TRP A 197 -9.04 -5.70 12.21
N ASN A 198 -8.06 -5.28 11.42
CA ASN A 198 -7.65 -3.87 11.30
C ASN A 198 -7.65 -3.38 9.84
N HIS A 199 -8.59 -3.87 9.05
CA HIS A 199 -8.81 -3.48 7.66
C HIS A 199 -9.96 -2.47 7.52
N ARG A 200 -9.99 -1.78 6.37
CA ARG A 200 -11.18 -1.05 5.93
C ARG A 200 -12.34 -2.04 5.73
N TRP A 201 -13.54 -1.65 6.10
CA TRP A 201 -14.73 -2.48 5.94
C TRP A 201 -15.33 -2.32 4.53
N GLU A 202 -14.56 -2.68 3.53
CA GLU A 202 -14.90 -2.62 2.11
C GLU A 202 -15.02 -4.04 1.53
N TYR A 203 -15.74 -4.16 0.41
CA TYR A 203 -16.05 -5.46 -0.22
C TYR A 203 -14.80 -6.27 -0.61
N ASP A 204 -13.71 -5.58 -0.97
CA ASP A 204 -12.43 -6.20 -1.36
C ASP A 204 -11.69 -6.85 -0.18
N LYS A 205 -12.04 -6.50 1.05
CA LYS A 205 -11.50 -7.12 2.28
C LYS A 205 -12.31 -8.33 2.73
N ARG A 206 -13.44 -8.62 2.05
CA ARG A 206 -14.29 -9.79 2.25
C ARG A 206 -14.74 -9.96 3.72
N PRO A 207 -15.42 -8.98 4.29
CA PRO A 207 -15.97 -9.09 5.65
C PRO A 207 -16.95 -10.27 5.80
N ASP A 208 -17.59 -10.71 4.72
CA ASP A 208 -18.40 -11.91 4.64
C ASP A 208 -17.62 -13.20 5.01
N ARG A 209 -16.41 -13.34 4.49
CA ARG A 209 -15.54 -14.48 4.85
C ARG A 209 -15.04 -14.38 6.28
N PHE A 210 -14.76 -13.18 6.75
CA PHE A 210 -14.36 -12.97 8.15
C PHE A 210 -15.50 -13.36 9.10
N GLU A 211 -16.74 -12.93 8.83
CA GLU A 211 -17.93 -13.36 9.58
C GLU A 211 -18.02 -14.88 9.63
N ALA A 212 -17.91 -15.57 8.48
CA ALA A 212 -17.99 -17.02 8.41
C ALA A 212 -16.90 -17.73 9.22
N VAL A 213 -15.66 -17.21 9.23
CA VAL A 213 -14.58 -17.73 10.09
C VAL A 213 -14.93 -17.59 11.57
N LEU A 214 -15.46 -16.43 12.00
CA LEU A 214 -15.85 -16.20 13.39
C LEU A 214 -17.01 -17.12 13.82
N ASP A 215 -18.00 -17.32 12.96
CA ASP A 215 -19.11 -18.24 13.21
C ASP A 215 -18.59 -19.69 13.38
N THR A 216 -17.70 -20.13 12.46
CA THR A 216 -17.10 -21.48 12.54
C THR A 216 -16.25 -21.66 13.81
N LEU A 217 -15.49 -20.65 14.23
CA LEU A 217 -14.74 -20.71 15.50
C LEU A 217 -15.68 -20.83 16.70
N ALA A 218 -16.78 -20.09 16.71
CA ALA A 218 -17.77 -20.14 17.77
C ALA A 218 -18.47 -21.51 17.85
N ASP A 219 -18.86 -22.08 16.70
CA ASP A 219 -19.48 -23.41 16.60
C ASP A 219 -18.53 -24.53 17.07
N ARG A 220 -17.21 -24.35 16.89
CA ARG A 220 -16.16 -25.25 17.41
C ARG A 220 -15.88 -25.03 18.90
N GLY A 221 -16.57 -24.09 19.56
CA GLY A 221 -16.39 -23.80 20.99
C GLY A 221 -15.07 -23.10 21.33
N VAL A 222 -14.40 -22.47 20.35
CA VAL A 222 -13.14 -21.74 20.56
C VAL A 222 -13.41 -20.48 21.38
N ASN A 223 -12.62 -20.25 22.43
CA ASN A 223 -12.70 -19.04 23.26
C ASN A 223 -11.73 -17.98 22.73
N PHE A 224 -12.25 -16.80 22.38
CA PHE A 224 -11.46 -15.67 21.84
C PHE A 224 -12.13 -14.34 22.12
N GLN A 225 -11.34 -13.26 22.12
CA GLN A 225 -11.78 -11.87 22.08
C GLN A 225 -11.62 -11.30 20.66
N LEU A 226 -12.35 -10.21 20.36
CA LEU A 226 -12.31 -9.52 19.07
C LEU A 226 -11.96 -8.05 19.24
N ALA A 227 -11.04 -7.57 18.40
CA ALA A 227 -10.86 -6.15 18.12
C ALA A 227 -11.22 -5.89 16.64
N LEU A 228 -12.30 -5.14 16.41
CA LEU A 228 -12.84 -4.81 15.10
C LEU A 228 -12.46 -3.37 14.76
N LEU A 229 -11.26 -3.16 14.21
CA LEU A 229 -10.70 -1.84 13.94
C LEU A 229 -10.87 -1.44 12.47
N GLY A 230 -10.38 -0.25 12.15
CA GLY A 230 -10.35 0.28 10.80
C GLY A 230 -11.53 1.18 10.43
N PRO A 231 -11.37 1.99 9.38
CA PRO A 231 -12.38 2.92 8.91
C PRO A 231 -13.68 2.23 8.51
N ARG A 232 -14.80 2.89 8.78
CA ARG A 232 -16.13 2.44 8.40
C ARG A 232 -16.64 3.25 7.21
N PRO A 233 -17.28 2.63 6.21
CA PRO A 233 -18.02 3.39 5.20
C PRO A 233 -19.27 4.04 5.84
N GLU A 234 -19.81 5.07 5.19
CA GLU A 234 -21.05 5.75 5.65
C GLU A 234 -22.20 4.76 5.88
N LYS A 235 -22.34 3.80 4.96
CA LYS A 235 -23.27 2.70 5.11
C LYS A 235 -22.54 1.51 5.74
N VAL A 236 -22.90 1.18 6.97
CA VAL A 236 -22.34 0.03 7.69
C VAL A 236 -22.62 -1.26 6.91
N PRO A 237 -21.61 -2.10 6.63
CA PRO A 237 -21.83 -3.41 6.01
C PRO A 237 -22.71 -4.31 6.86
N GLY A 238 -23.54 -5.13 6.19
CA GLY A 238 -24.41 -6.10 6.88
C GLY A 238 -23.64 -7.08 7.75
N GLU A 239 -22.50 -7.50 7.29
CA GLU A 239 -21.58 -8.43 7.94
C GLU A 239 -21.07 -7.87 9.28
N LEU A 240 -20.72 -6.58 9.33
CA LEU A 240 -20.32 -5.94 10.60
C LEU A 240 -21.49 -5.92 11.61
N SER A 241 -22.71 -5.68 11.13
CA SER A 241 -23.90 -5.71 11.99
C SER A 241 -24.17 -7.12 12.53
N ALA A 242 -24.01 -8.14 11.68
CA ALA A 242 -24.17 -9.54 12.07
C ALA A 242 -23.09 -9.98 13.08
N ILE A 243 -21.82 -9.61 12.85
CA ILE A 243 -20.72 -9.87 13.80
C ILE A 243 -21.01 -9.23 15.17
N ARG A 244 -21.48 -7.97 15.18
CA ARG A 244 -21.85 -7.26 16.42
C ARG A 244 -22.97 -7.93 17.18
N GLU A 245 -23.95 -8.47 16.47
CA GLU A 245 -25.09 -9.17 17.08
C GLU A 245 -24.65 -10.54 17.62
N LYS A 246 -24.01 -11.36 16.81
CA LYS A 246 -23.64 -12.74 17.15
C LYS A 246 -22.50 -12.85 18.18
N HIS A 247 -21.54 -11.94 18.09
CA HIS A 247 -20.30 -12.00 18.87
C HIS A 247 -20.14 -10.84 19.88
N ALA A 248 -21.24 -10.15 20.26
CA ALA A 248 -21.21 -8.97 21.14
C ALA A 248 -20.35 -9.16 22.40
N ALA A 249 -20.47 -10.30 23.08
CA ALA A 249 -19.75 -10.60 24.33
C ALA A 249 -18.23 -10.81 24.12
N ARG A 250 -17.77 -10.97 22.89
CA ARG A 250 -16.37 -11.18 22.52
C ARG A 250 -15.66 -9.89 22.10
N ILE A 251 -16.42 -8.86 21.72
CA ILE A 251 -15.88 -7.60 21.15
C ILE A 251 -15.37 -6.72 22.29
N ILE A 252 -14.08 -6.42 22.28
CA ILE A 252 -13.43 -5.55 23.27
C ILE A 252 -13.08 -4.17 22.71
N ALA A 253 -13.01 -4.03 21.38
CA ALA A 253 -12.79 -2.76 20.70
C ALA A 253 -13.53 -2.79 19.35
N ASP A 254 -14.17 -1.67 18.98
CA ASP A 254 -14.94 -1.56 17.75
C ASP A 254 -14.92 -0.14 17.18
N GLY A 255 -14.29 0.06 16.02
CA GLY A 255 -14.20 1.33 15.31
C GLY A 255 -12.80 1.89 15.22
N MET A 256 -12.74 3.18 14.94
CA MET A 256 -11.50 3.94 15.00
C MET A 256 -11.18 4.28 16.44
N VAL A 257 -9.96 4.00 16.86
CA VAL A 257 -9.45 4.29 18.20
C VAL A 257 -8.25 5.25 18.12
N PRO A 258 -7.94 5.99 19.20
CA PRO A 258 -6.73 6.81 19.26
C PRO A 258 -5.46 5.98 19.04
N ARG A 259 -4.40 6.58 18.50
CA ARG A 259 -3.14 5.87 18.15
C ARG A 259 -2.56 5.06 19.32
N ALA A 260 -2.54 5.61 20.52
CA ALA A 260 -2.01 4.92 21.71
C ALA A 260 -2.84 3.67 22.09
N GLU A 261 -4.15 3.74 21.94
CA GLU A 261 -5.05 2.59 22.15
C GLU A 261 -4.87 1.55 21.04
N TYR A 262 -4.76 1.99 19.77
CA TYR A 262 -4.45 1.13 18.64
C TYR A 262 -3.18 0.32 18.86
N GLU A 263 -2.08 0.98 19.27
CA GLU A 263 -0.81 0.31 19.59
C GLU A 263 -0.93 -0.69 20.74
N THR A 264 -1.75 -0.36 21.73
CA THR A 264 -2.03 -1.28 22.85
C THR A 264 -2.79 -2.52 22.34
N LEU A 265 -3.77 -2.36 21.46
CA LEU A 265 -4.51 -3.46 20.85
C LEU A 265 -3.62 -4.30 19.93
N LEU A 266 -2.72 -3.68 19.14
CA LEU A 266 -1.74 -4.43 18.34
C LEU A 266 -0.88 -5.35 19.21
N LYS A 267 -0.35 -4.85 20.34
CA LYS A 267 0.47 -5.63 21.29
C LYS A 267 -0.30 -6.77 21.97
N ARG A 268 -1.62 -6.62 22.12
CA ARG A 268 -2.51 -7.65 22.70
C ARG A 268 -2.94 -8.70 21.69
N ALA A 269 -2.87 -8.39 20.40
CA ALA A 269 -3.34 -9.28 19.36
C ALA A 269 -2.54 -10.58 19.36
N ARG A 270 -3.23 -11.70 19.51
CA ARG A 270 -2.64 -13.03 19.32
C ARG A 270 -2.60 -13.38 17.84
N VAL A 271 -3.68 -13.07 17.13
CA VAL A 271 -3.86 -13.33 15.69
C VAL A 271 -4.30 -12.06 15.01
N VAL A 272 -3.72 -11.77 13.86
CA VAL A 272 -4.23 -10.81 12.89
C VAL A 272 -4.62 -11.57 11.63
N ILE A 273 -5.87 -11.38 11.18
CA ILE A 273 -6.42 -12.10 10.04
C ILE A 273 -6.73 -11.17 8.88
N SER A 274 -6.40 -11.61 7.66
CA SER A 274 -6.89 -11.02 6.42
C SER A 274 -7.70 -12.04 5.63
N THR A 275 -8.86 -11.63 5.13
CA THR A 275 -9.70 -12.43 4.22
C THR A 275 -9.79 -11.79 2.83
N ALA A 276 -8.92 -10.83 2.54
CA ALA A 276 -8.97 -9.97 1.37
C ALA A 276 -8.83 -10.71 0.03
N ASP A 277 -9.60 -10.27 -0.95
CA ASP A 277 -9.39 -10.59 -2.37
C ASP A 277 -8.43 -9.60 -3.05
N HIS A 278 -8.10 -8.48 -2.36
CA HIS A 278 -7.25 -7.44 -2.91
C HIS A 278 -6.40 -6.76 -1.83
N GLU A 279 -5.08 -6.83 -2.00
CA GLU A 279 -4.08 -6.17 -1.17
C GLU A 279 -2.74 -6.07 -1.90
N PHE A 280 -2.10 -4.91 -1.86
CA PHE A 280 -0.81 -4.70 -2.53
C PHE A 280 0.40 -4.77 -1.59
N GLN A 281 0.27 -4.31 -0.34
CA GLN A 281 1.35 -4.41 0.65
C GLN A 281 0.88 -4.86 2.04
N GLY A 282 -0.39 -4.59 2.41
CA GLY A 282 -0.92 -5.01 3.70
C GLY A 282 -0.29 -4.29 4.89
N LEU A 283 -0.21 -2.96 4.86
CA LEU A 283 0.44 -2.14 5.89
C LEU A 283 -0.04 -2.46 7.30
N SER A 284 -1.36 -2.59 7.48
CA SER A 284 -1.97 -2.91 8.78
C SER A 284 -1.60 -4.31 9.28
N MET A 285 -1.40 -5.27 8.36
CA MET A 285 -0.92 -6.61 8.70
C MET A 285 0.54 -6.55 9.17
N ILE A 286 1.40 -5.81 8.45
CA ILE A 286 2.81 -5.62 8.84
C ILE A 286 2.90 -4.96 10.23
N GLU A 287 2.10 -3.91 10.50
CA GLU A 287 2.05 -3.27 11.83
C GLU A 287 1.69 -4.28 12.93
N ALA A 288 0.64 -5.08 12.74
CA ALA A 288 0.20 -6.04 13.74
C ALA A 288 1.22 -7.16 13.97
N VAL A 289 1.81 -7.69 12.89
CA VAL A 289 2.86 -8.73 12.98
C VAL A 289 4.13 -8.17 13.62
N SER A 290 4.52 -6.93 13.32
CA SER A 290 5.66 -6.28 13.98
C SER A 290 5.45 -6.08 15.50
N ALA A 291 4.19 -6.00 15.93
CA ALA A 291 3.81 -5.94 17.35
C ALA A 291 3.70 -7.31 18.03
N GLY A 292 3.89 -8.41 17.29
CA GLY A 292 3.93 -9.78 17.82
C GLY A 292 2.71 -10.65 17.49
N ALA A 293 1.72 -10.15 16.71
CA ALA A 293 0.59 -10.96 16.29
C ALA A 293 0.99 -12.01 15.25
N THR A 294 0.41 -13.21 15.34
CA THR A 294 0.56 -14.25 14.32
C THR A 294 -0.37 -13.94 13.12
N PRO A 295 0.15 -13.83 11.90
CA PRO A 295 -0.68 -13.58 10.73
C PRO A 295 -1.44 -14.83 10.29
N VAL A 296 -2.69 -14.64 9.84
CA VAL A 296 -3.46 -15.64 9.09
C VAL A 296 -3.97 -14.97 7.82
N VAL A 297 -3.48 -15.38 6.66
CA VAL A 297 -3.68 -14.66 5.38
C VAL A 297 -3.97 -15.62 4.23
N PRO A 298 -4.66 -15.20 3.15
CA PRO A 298 -4.83 -16.04 1.99
C PRO A 298 -3.49 -16.33 1.29
N ASP A 299 -3.30 -17.52 0.74
CA ASP A 299 -2.16 -17.88 -0.12
C ASP A 299 -2.29 -17.19 -1.49
N ALA A 300 -2.22 -15.88 -1.49
CA ALA A 300 -2.38 -14.99 -2.64
C ALA A 300 -1.78 -13.62 -2.35
N LEU A 301 -1.83 -12.73 -3.36
CA LEU A 301 -1.51 -11.32 -3.23
C LEU A 301 -0.06 -11.09 -2.76
N CYS A 302 0.19 -9.96 -2.10
CA CYS A 302 1.50 -9.66 -1.49
C CYS A 302 1.86 -10.59 -0.33
N TYR A 303 0.93 -11.36 0.19
CA TYR A 303 1.18 -12.23 1.35
C TYR A 303 2.12 -13.40 1.04
N ARG A 304 2.19 -13.84 -0.25
CA ARG A 304 3.14 -14.88 -0.67
C ARG A 304 4.60 -14.49 -0.53
N GLU A 305 4.90 -13.21 -0.63
CA GLU A 305 6.26 -12.69 -0.49
C GLU A 305 6.60 -12.28 0.94
N GLN A 306 5.60 -12.15 1.82
CA GLN A 306 5.74 -11.66 3.18
C GLN A 306 5.72 -12.78 4.23
N TYR A 307 4.89 -13.78 4.04
CA TYR A 307 4.63 -14.80 5.07
C TYR A 307 4.89 -16.22 4.57
N PRO A 308 5.56 -17.08 5.37
CA PRO A 308 5.71 -18.51 5.08
C PRO A 308 4.37 -19.24 4.93
N ASP A 309 4.38 -20.39 4.20
CA ASP A 309 3.19 -21.19 3.87
C ASP A 309 2.33 -21.56 5.08
N ARG A 310 2.95 -21.83 6.24
CA ARG A 310 2.24 -22.19 7.48
C ARG A 310 1.26 -21.14 7.99
N PHE A 311 1.40 -19.87 7.55
CA PHE A 311 0.52 -18.78 7.92
C PHE A 311 -0.52 -18.46 6.85
N ARG A 312 -0.43 -19.17 5.71
CA ARG A 312 -1.29 -18.93 4.56
C ARG A 312 -2.33 -20.05 4.43
N TYR A 313 -3.55 -19.68 4.15
CA TYR A 313 -4.66 -20.60 3.90
C TYR A 313 -5.12 -20.51 2.43
N GLN A 314 -5.78 -21.54 1.94
CA GLN A 314 -6.32 -21.57 0.58
C GLN A 314 -7.37 -20.46 0.40
N PRO A 315 -7.20 -19.55 -0.58
CA PRO A 315 -8.12 -18.44 -0.80
C PRO A 315 -9.58 -18.89 -0.89
N GLY A 316 -10.45 -18.26 -0.08
CA GLY A 316 -11.89 -18.57 -0.04
C GLY A 316 -12.27 -19.82 0.74
N ASN A 317 -11.34 -20.62 1.23
CA ASN A 317 -11.62 -21.78 2.07
C ASN A 317 -11.74 -21.37 3.54
N ILE A 318 -13.00 -21.35 4.04
CA ILE A 318 -13.30 -20.91 5.42
C ILE A 318 -12.78 -21.91 6.45
N ASP A 319 -12.88 -23.20 6.18
CA ASP A 319 -12.39 -24.22 7.11
C ASP A 319 -10.88 -24.17 7.28
N ASP A 320 -10.11 -24.06 6.17
CA ASP A 320 -8.66 -23.91 6.23
C ASP A 320 -8.24 -22.62 6.94
N ALA A 321 -8.93 -21.49 6.67
CA ALA A 321 -8.71 -20.24 7.39
C ALA A 321 -8.98 -20.40 8.90
N THR A 322 -10.07 -21.09 9.26
CA THR A 322 -10.43 -21.35 10.65
C THR A 322 -9.41 -22.24 11.36
N ASP A 323 -8.92 -23.30 10.66
CA ASP A 323 -7.86 -24.17 11.19
C ASP A 323 -6.58 -23.39 11.48
N ARG A 324 -6.15 -22.52 10.54
CA ARG A 324 -4.98 -21.65 10.75
C ARG A 324 -5.16 -20.69 11.93
N VAL A 325 -6.38 -20.15 12.11
CA VAL A 325 -6.68 -19.30 13.29
C VAL A 325 -6.58 -20.12 14.56
N CYS A 326 -7.12 -21.35 14.60
CA CYS A 326 -7.03 -22.23 15.77
C CYS A 326 -5.56 -22.52 16.13
N ASP A 327 -4.73 -22.87 15.14
CA ASP A 327 -3.30 -23.12 15.34
C ASP A 327 -2.60 -21.86 15.91
N ALA A 328 -2.85 -20.70 15.32
CA ALA A 328 -2.27 -19.43 15.74
C ALA A 328 -2.73 -18.96 17.13
N LEU A 329 -3.94 -19.31 17.55
CA LEU A 329 -4.42 -19.05 18.91
C LEU A 329 -3.71 -19.92 19.96
N GLN A 330 -3.31 -21.16 19.60
CA GLN A 330 -2.63 -22.09 20.49
C GLN A 330 -1.13 -21.82 20.55
N GLU A 331 -0.49 -21.62 19.41
CA GLU A 331 0.96 -21.42 19.30
C GLU A 331 1.30 -20.01 18.90
N ASN A 332 2.15 -19.32 19.69
CA ASN A 332 2.69 -18.02 19.29
C ASN A 332 3.88 -18.25 18.35
N SER A 333 3.65 -18.08 17.07
CA SER A 333 4.69 -18.21 16.06
C SER A 333 5.15 -16.84 15.61
N ALA A 334 6.30 -16.39 16.09
CA ALA A 334 6.91 -15.18 15.63
C ALA A 334 7.25 -15.28 14.13
N VAL A 335 6.98 -14.21 13.41
CA VAL A 335 7.37 -14.03 12.00
C VAL A 335 8.35 -12.88 11.92
N ASP A 336 9.49 -13.11 11.31
CA ASP A 336 10.40 -12.01 11.00
C ASP A 336 9.85 -11.20 9.83
N ILE A 337 9.39 -10.00 10.13
CA ILE A 337 8.86 -9.02 9.19
C ILE A 337 9.74 -7.76 9.13
N SER A 338 10.91 -7.78 9.78
CA SER A 338 11.82 -6.64 9.90
C SER A 338 12.18 -6.01 8.56
N ARG A 339 12.34 -6.84 7.54
CA ARG A 339 12.61 -6.42 6.17
C ARG A 339 11.56 -5.47 5.59
N TRP A 340 10.29 -5.57 6.02
CA TRP A 340 9.17 -4.76 5.56
C TRP A 340 8.91 -3.52 6.43
N THR A 341 9.70 -3.33 7.47
CA THR A 341 9.55 -2.21 8.41
C THR A 341 10.50 -1.06 8.08
N ALA A 342 10.24 0.10 8.70
CA ALA A 342 11.02 1.31 8.49
C ALA A 342 12.51 1.16 8.86
N SER A 343 12.87 0.18 9.70
CA SER A 343 14.28 -0.10 10.04
C SER A 343 15.10 -0.54 8.81
N HIS A 344 14.49 -1.26 7.87
CA HIS A 344 15.14 -1.66 6.63
C HIS A 344 14.70 -0.78 5.45
N THR A 345 13.40 -0.65 5.20
CA THR A 345 12.89 0.10 4.05
C THR A 345 13.22 1.59 4.12
N GLY A 346 13.39 2.14 5.33
CA GLY A 346 13.79 3.54 5.51
C GLY A 346 15.17 3.87 4.95
N GLU A 347 16.11 2.92 5.01
CA GLU A 347 17.42 3.07 4.39
C GLU A 347 17.30 3.10 2.84
N LEU A 348 16.50 2.20 2.29
CA LEU A 348 16.26 2.17 0.84
C LEU A 348 15.62 3.47 0.34
N TRP A 349 14.65 4.01 1.08
CA TRP A 349 14.07 5.33 0.78
C TRP A 349 15.10 6.45 0.87
N ARG A 350 16.02 6.41 1.85
CA ARG A 350 17.12 7.39 1.97
C ARG A 350 18.03 7.30 0.76
N ASN A 351 18.39 6.10 0.30
CA ASN A 351 19.21 5.89 -0.89
C ASN A 351 18.54 6.46 -2.15
N LEU A 352 17.22 6.29 -2.29
CA LEU A 352 16.45 6.92 -3.37
C LEU A 352 16.50 8.46 -3.28
N MET A 353 16.38 9.04 -2.09
CA MET A 353 16.48 10.50 -1.92
C MET A 353 17.90 11.00 -2.21
N MET A 354 18.92 10.23 -1.87
CA MET A 354 20.30 10.53 -2.26
C MET A 354 20.47 10.50 -3.77
N TYR A 355 19.89 9.52 -4.46
CA TYR A 355 19.86 9.47 -5.92
C TYR A 355 19.25 10.74 -6.52
N PHE A 356 18.11 11.24 -5.99
CA PHE A 356 17.49 12.49 -6.45
C PHE A 356 18.38 13.73 -6.19
N SER A 357 19.38 13.63 -5.33
CA SER A 357 20.30 14.72 -5.06
C SER A 357 21.46 14.79 -6.05
N LEU A 358 21.65 13.80 -6.92
CA LEU A 358 22.69 13.79 -7.93
C LEU A 358 22.34 14.71 -9.11
N PRO A 359 23.32 15.34 -9.77
CA PRO A 359 23.07 16.11 -10.99
C PRO A 359 22.45 15.24 -12.09
N VAL A 360 21.50 15.79 -12.83
CA VAL A 360 20.93 15.14 -14.02
C VAL A 360 22.08 14.84 -15.00
N GLY A 361 22.26 13.58 -15.37
CA GLY A 361 23.36 13.10 -16.24
C GLY A 361 24.55 12.47 -15.50
N ALA A 362 24.61 12.54 -14.16
CA ALA A 362 25.67 11.82 -13.40
C ALA A 362 25.41 10.32 -13.23
N ILE A 363 24.35 9.79 -13.87
CA ILE A 363 23.72 8.52 -13.53
C ILE A 363 24.01 7.40 -14.54
N GLU A 364 24.80 7.66 -15.57
CA GLU A 364 25.03 6.67 -16.64
C GLU A 364 25.91 5.47 -16.23
N ASP A 365 26.52 5.44 -15.03
CA ASP A 365 27.57 4.48 -14.70
C ASP A 365 27.30 3.52 -13.51
N THR A 366 26.11 3.44 -12.95
CA THR A 366 25.82 2.38 -12.00
C THR A 366 25.13 1.20 -12.68
N ASN A 367 25.92 0.29 -13.21
CA ASN A 367 25.50 -1.01 -13.69
C ASN A 367 24.65 -1.74 -12.63
N GLY A 368 23.37 -1.81 -12.88
CA GLY A 368 22.60 -3.05 -12.72
C GLY A 368 21.73 -3.19 -11.49
N THR A 369 22.01 -2.70 -10.31
CA THR A 369 21.13 -2.86 -9.16
C THR A 369 20.94 -1.56 -8.43
N ALA A 370 19.71 -1.05 -8.47
CA ALA A 370 19.40 0.18 -7.77
C ALA A 370 19.56 -0.06 -6.26
N ALA A 371 20.38 0.75 -5.59
CA ALA A 371 20.65 0.66 -4.15
C ALA A 371 19.39 0.81 -3.25
N TRP A 372 18.23 1.06 -3.86
CA TRP A 372 16.91 1.12 -3.24
C TRP A 372 15.99 -0.03 -3.65
N ASP A 373 16.41 -0.98 -4.47
CA ASP A 373 15.57 -2.14 -4.81
C ASP A 373 15.53 -3.12 -3.66
N PHE A 374 14.34 -3.41 -3.18
CA PHE A 374 14.08 -4.25 -2.02
C PHE A 374 14.59 -5.69 -2.16
N TYR A 375 14.77 -6.20 -3.38
CA TYR A 375 15.20 -7.58 -3.64
C TYR A 375 16.68 -7.69 -4.00
N THR A 376 17.35 -6.60 -4.31
CA THR A 376 18.73 -6.59 -4.76
C THR A 376 19.67 -5.75 -3.90
N GLY A 377 19.11 -4.87 -3.07
CA GLY A 377 19.83 -4.01 -2.13
C GLY A 377 20.30 -4.71 -0.86
#